data_ce51d402b740bfa284be9f8505ffa2a6
#
_entry.id   ce51d402b740bfa284be9f8505ffa2a6
#
_cell.length_a   1.000
_cell.length_b   1.000
_cell.length_c   1.000
_cell.angle_alpha   90.00
_cell.angle_beta   90.00
_cell.angle_gamma   90.00
#
_symmetry.space_group_name_H-M   'P 1'
#
loop_
_entity.id
_entity.type
_entity.pdbx_description
1 polymer ?
#
loop_
_entity_poly.entity_id
_entity_poly.type
_entity_poly.pdbx_seq_one_letter_code
_entity_poly.pdbx_strand_id
1 'polypeptide(L)'
;MSKLPMDADILPPSDDRIFKVLLTHPDAKRVLIDIISVVIDQNVIDVKIRGNEVPVMDIDEKNERFDVNCTIDSGDQVDVEMHSCRQAEIGSEHTNFINKYVYFLTDLHSSQKSKKVIYRNLVKTYQITFCMYNILPSTADFVNRFSLRTENNLQLTDQINIIIIELGKLNKALKKPVEELTSFEKWSLFLRYAQEPMQRKLINDIIKCKEEIGMAAALLQEISQDEHERARIRSRKMYEMDQYSNLHTSELRGEAKGREKGRGEIIKLLEKGYSLEEIKKMLEIN
;
A
#
# COMPACT_ATOMS: atom_id res chain seq x y z
N MET A 1 -11.86 25.96 8.75
CA MET A 1 -11.43 24.60 8.38
C MET A 1 -12.51 23.61 8.81
N SER A 2 -12.91 22.75 7.89
CA SER A 2 -13.95 21.74 8.12
C SER A 2 -13.38 20.66 9.05
N LYS A 3 -14.04 20.43 10.20
CA LYS A 3 -13.71 19.32 11.10
C LYS A 3 -14.48 18.09 10.68
N LEU A 4 -13.91 16.92 10.85
CA LEU A 4 -14.68 15.68 10.70
C LEU A 4 -15.69 15.57 11.85
N PRO A 5 -16.98 15.38 11.55
CA PRO A 5 -18.01 15.23 12.59
C PRO A 5 -17.70 14.04 13.51
N MET A 6 -17.98 14.19 14.81
CA MET A 6 -17.63 13.16 15.81
C MET A 6 -18.38 11.84 15.57
N ASP A 7 -19.64 11.93 15.13
CA ASP A 7 -20.54 10.78 14.95
C ASP A 7 -20.68 10.34 13.48
N ALA A 8 -19.94 10.99 12.56
CA ALA A 8 -20.04 10.62 11.15
C ALA A 8 -19.26 9.33 10.87
N ASP A 9 -19.88 8.48 10.07
CA ASP A 9 -19.23 7.31 9.48
C ASP A 9 -18.39 7.76 8.29
N ILE A 10 -17.10 7.90 8.51
CA ILE A 10 -16.10 8.34 7.53
C ILE A 10 -15.49 7.13 6.87
N LEU A 11 -15.48 7.12 5.54
CA LEU A 11 -14.80 6.07 4.77
C LEU A 11 -13.29 6.11 5.04
N PRO A 12 -12.61 4.92 5.07
CA PRO A 12 -11.19 4.86 5.36
C PRO A 12 -10.37 5.49 4.23
N PRO A 13 -9.63 6.58 4.47
CA PRO A 13 -8.73 7.12 3.45
C PRO A 13 -7.53 6.20 3.18
N SER A 14 -7.33 5.19 4.02
CA SER A 14 -6.38 4.10 3.84
C SER A 14 -6.90 2.92 3.00
N ASP A 15 -8.15 2.94 2.54
CA ASP A 15 -8.63 2.06 1.50
C ASP A 15 -8.07 2.55 0.15
N ASP A 16 -7.47 1.67 -0.65
CA ASP A 16 -6.79 2.01 -1.90
C ASP A 16 -7.70 2.77 -2.87
N ARG A 17 -8.99 2.38 -2.96
CA ARG A 17 -9.95 3.09 -3.80
C ARG A 17 -10.26 4.48 -3.27
N ILE A 18 -10.54 4.62 -1.96
CA ILE A 18 -10.83 5.92 -1.36
C ILE A 18 -9.62 6.84 -1.44
N PHE A 19 -8.43 6.30 -1.21
CA PHE A 19 -7.17 7.01 -1.38
C PHE A 19 -7.04 7.59 -2.79
N LYS A 20 -7.27 6.74 -3.81
CA LYS A 20 -7.23 7.15 -5.21
C LYS A 20 -8.26 8.23 -5.51
N VAL A 21 -9.54 8.02 -5.14
CA VAL A 21 -10.61 9.00 -5.34
C VAL A 21 -10.28 10.33 -4.66
N LEU A 22 -9.78 10.27 -3.43
CA LEU A 22 -9.39 11.45 -2.65
C LEU A 22 -8.27 12.25 -3.35
N LEU A 23 -7.20 11.58 -3.77
CA LEU A 23 -6.03 12.26 -4.32
C LEU A 23 -6.18 12.67 -5.80
N THR A 24 -7.10 12.04 -6.53
CA THR A 24 -7.41 12.39 -7.93
C THR A 24 -8.62 13.30 -8.08
N HIS A 25 -9.25 13.69 -6.96
CA HIS A 25 -10.36 14.64 -6.99
C HIS A 25 -9.91 15.98 -7.62
N PRO A 26 -10.74 16.62 -8.46
CA PRO A 26 -10.37 17.89 -9.11
C PRO A 26 -9.86 18.97 -8.14
N ASP A 27 -10.44 19.02 -6.93
CA ASP A 27 -10.08 19.99 -5.89
C ASP A 27 -8.93 19.52 -4.99
N ALA A 28 -8.40 18.31 -5.19
CA ALA A 28 -7.34 17.74 -4.36
C ALA A 28 -5.92 18.11 -4.81
N LYS A 29 -5.75 18.95 -5.82
CA LYS A 29 -4.40 19.26 -6.37
C LYS A 29 -3.42 19.71 -5.28
N ARG A 30 -3.83 20.63 -4.40
CA ARG A 30 -3.00 21.10 -3.28
C ARG A 30 -2.70 19.98 -2.26
N VAL A 31 -3.65 19.09 -2.03
CA VAL A 31 -3.51 17.91 -1.16
C VAL A 31 -2.43 17.00 -1.71
N LEU A 32 -2.49 16.66 -2.98
CA LEU A 32 -1.51 15.79 -3.65
C LEU A 32 -0.11 16.42 -3.67
N ILE A 33 -0.01 17.71 -3.99
CA ILE A 33 1.26 18.47 -3.96
C ILE A 33 1.90 18.37 -2.57
N ASP A 34 1.13 18.62 -1.53
CA ASP A 34 1.67 18.64 -0.16
C ASP A 34 2.08 17.26 0.32
N ILE A 35 1.29 16.21 0.03
CA ILE A 35 1.67 14.83 0.36
C ILE A 35 3.00 14.47 -0.32
N ILE A 36 3.11 14.71 -1.64
CA ILE A 36 4.33 14.40 -2.38
C ILE A 36 5.49 15.19 -1.82
N SER A 37 5.34 16.52 -1.65
CA SER A 37 6.40 17.39 -1.10
C SER A 37 6.95 16.87 0.21
N VAL A 38 6.06 16.51 1.14
CA VAL A 38 6.42 16.00 2.47
C VAL A 38 7.10 14.64 2.38
N VAL A 39 6.62 13.76 1.49
CA VAL A 39 7.17 12.40 1.37
C VAL A 39 8.53 12.40 0.69
N ILE A 40 8.73 13.15 -0.39
CA ILE A 40 10.04 13.19 -1.09
C ILE A 40 11.02 14.21 -0.48
N ASP A 41 10.57 14.97 0.52
CA ASP A 41 11.34 16.04 1.17
C ASP A 41 11.84 17.10 0.18
N GLN A 42 10.95 17.55 -0.70
CA GLN A 42 11.21 18.59 -1.72
C GLN A 42 10.02 19.54 -1.81
N ASN A 43 10.29 20.78 -2.19
CA ASN A 43 9.24 21.76 -2.42
C ASN A 43 8.64 21.56 -3.83
N VAL A 44 7.53 20.82 -3.91
CA VAL A 44 6.77 20.64 -5.16
C VAL A 44 5.77 21.79 -5.29
N ILE A 45 5.76 22.47 -6.42
CA ILE A 45 4.88 23.61 -6.67
C ILE A 45 3.75 23.31 -7.65
N ASP A 46 3.88 22.25 -8.44
CA ASP A 46 2.85 21.79 -9.35
C ASP A 46 2.88 20.28 -9.53
N VAL A 47 1.71 19.72 -9.83
CA VAL A 47 1.53 18.30 -10.15
C VAL A 47 0.57 18.13 -11.31
N LYS A 48 0.92 17.24 -12.22
CA LYS A 48 0.06 16.84 -13.34
C LYS A 48 -0.17 15.34 -13.26
N ILE A 49 -1.40 14.94 -12.94
CA ILE A 49 -1.81 13.53 -12.94
C ILE A 49 -1.73 13.05 -14.40
N ARG A 50 -1.02 11.94 -14.60
CA ARG A 50 -0.99 11.23 -15.88
C ARG A 50 -2.22 10.37 -15.97
N GLY A 51 -2.83 10.28 -17.15
CA GLY A 51 -4.13 9.66 -17.36
C GLY A 51 -4.30 8.37 -16.56
N ASN A 52 -5.04 8.50 -15.48
CA ASN A 52 -5.63 7.35 -14.85
C ASN A 52 -6.65 6.86 -15.87
N GLU A 53 -6.29 5.82 -16.61
CA GLU A 53 -7.23 5.22 -17.53
C GLU A 53 -8.53 4.92 -16.79
N VAL A 54 -9.64 5.13 -17.51
CA VAL A 54 -11.01 4.96 -17.05
C VAL A 54 -11.14 3.70 -16.19
N PRO A 55 -11.87 3.75 -15.06
CA PRO A 55 -12.14 2.57 -14.27
C PRO A 55 -12.75 1.50 -15.19
N VAL A 56 -12.03 0.40 -15.39
CA VAL A 56 -12.53 -0.73 -16.15
C VAL A 56 -13.74 -1.27 -15.43
N MET A 57 -14.86 -1.32 -16.11
CA MET A 57 -16.11 -1.86 -15.58
C MET A 57 -16.10 -3.40 -15.50
N ASP A 58 -15.02 -4.04 -15.95
CA ASP A 58 -14.93 -5.50 -16.03
C ASP A 58 -14.06 -6.07 -14.91
N ILE A 59 -14.65 -6.98 -14.15
CA ILE A 59 -14.08 -7.60 -12.94
C ILE A 59 -12.92 -8.55 -13.29
N ASP A 60 -12.82 -8.98 -14.55
CA ASP A 60 -11.88 -10.03 -14.99
C ASP A 60 -10.55 -9.51 -15.59
N GLU A 61 -10.41 -8.22 -15.82
CA GLU A 61 -9.13 -7.68 -16.25
C GLU A 61 -8.26 -7.35 -15.03
N LYS A 62 -7.23 -8.17 -14.79
CA LYS A 62 -6.04 -7.84 -13.98
C LYS A 62 -5.28 -6.66 -14.60
N ASN A 63 -5.90 -5.51 -14.66
CA ASN A 63 -5.19 -4.30 -14.99
C ASN A 63 -4.46 -3.81 -13.75
N GLU A 64 -3.20 -4.22 -13.64
CA GLU A 64 -2.21 -3.67 -12.72
C GLU A 64 -2.02 -2.20 -13.08
N ARG A 65 -2.76 -1.32 -12.41
CA ARG A 65 -2.71 0.12 -12.67
C ARG A 65 -2.20 0.83 -11.44
N PHE A 66 -1.34 1.80 -11.68
CA PHE A 66 -0.91 2.77 -10.68
C PHE A 66 -2.10 3.45 -10.03
N ASP A 67 -2.05 3.66 -8.72
CA ASP A 67 -3.14 4.35 -8.02
C ASP A 67 -3.18 5.84 -8.40
N VAL A 68 -2.07 6.55 -8.22
CA VAL A 68 -1.93 7.97 -8.58
C VAL A 68 -0.58 8.20 -9.24
N ASN A 69 -0.55 8.12 -10.58
CA ASN A 69 0.64 8.41 -11.37
C ASN A 69 0.65 9.88 -11.79
N CYS A 70 1.73 10.58 -11.51
CA CYS A 70 1.84 11.99 -11.81
C CYS A 70 3.27 12.43 -12.21
N THR A 71 3.35 13.63 -12.77
CA THR A 71 4.60 14.35 -13.02
C THR A 71 4.57 15.62 -12.19
N ILE A 72 5.66 15.90 -11.47
CA ILE A 72 5.82 17.14 -10.71
C ILE A 72 6.51 18.21 -11.54
N ASP A 73 6.58 19.43 -11.03
CA ASP A 73 7.13 20.62 -11.73
C ASP A 73 8.59 20.47 -12.17
N SER A 74 9.41 19.70 -11.46
CA SER A 74 10.77 19.35 -11.91
C SER A 74 10.80 18.43 -13.14
N GLY A 75 9.67 17.86 -13.52
CA GLY A 75 9.54 16.84 -14.54
C GLY A 75 9.64 15.41 -14.00
N ASP A 76 10.01 15.22 -12.74
CA ASP A 76 10.15 13.93 -12.11
C ASP A 76 8.82 13.15 -12.08
N GLN A 77 8.90 11.84 -12.18
CA GLN A 77 7.74 10.95 -12.20
C GLN A 77 7.51 10.39 -10.82
N VAL A 78 6.28 10.45 -10.37
CA VAL A 78 5.88 9.97 -9.05
C VAL A 78 4.67 9.07 -9.20
N ASP A 79 4.78 7.88 -8.62
CA ASP A 79 3.65 6.99 -8.40
C ASP A 79 3.36 6.91 -6.91
N VAL A 80 2.11 7.13 -6.52
CA VAL A 80 1.67 7.09 -5.12
C VAL A 80 0.61 6.03 -4.98
N GLU A 81 0.89 5.02 -4.17
CA GLU A 81 0.02 3.89 -3.93
C GLU A 81 -0.38 3.75 -2.47
N MET A 82 -1.60 3.25 -2.24
CA MET A 82 -2.08 2.79 -0.94
C MET A 82 -2.25 1.28 -0.97
N HIS A 83 -1.69 0.61 0.00
CA HIS A 83 -1.86 -0.83 0.18
C HIS A 83 -2.60 -1.14 1.46
N SER A 84 -3.90 -1.39 1.33
CA SER A 84 -4.82 -1.58 2.44
C SER A 84 -5.06 -3.05 2.79
N CYS A 85 -4.82 -3.95 1.85
CA CYS A 85 -5.19 -5.35 1.98
C CYS A 85 -4.24 -6.13 2.87
N ARG A 86 -4.81 -6.87 3.83
CA ARG A 86 -4.09 -7.70 4.79
C ARG A 86 -3.99 -9.14 4.30
N GLN A 87 -4.19 -9.39 3.01
CA GLN A 87 -4.23 -10.78 2.56
C GLN A 87 -2.97 -11.52 3.01
N ALA A 88 -3.18 -12.50 3.83
CA ALA A 88 -2.41 -13.73 4.15
C ALA A 88 -0.93 -13.81 3.70
N GLU A 89 -0.24 -12.68 3.66
CA GLU A 89 1.07 -12.51 3.04
C GLU A 89 2.18 -12.60 4.06
N ILE A 90 1.96 -13.47 5.05
CA ILE A 90 3.01 -13.85 5.98
C ILE A 90 3.73 -15.05 5.36
N GLY A 91 4.88 -14.80 4.77
CA GLY A 91 5.71 -15.84 4.17
C GLY A 91 6.25 -15.47 2.78
N SER A 92 6.15 -16.39 1.81
CA SER A 92 6.67 -16.22 0.44
C SER A 92 6.05 -15.06 -0.36
N GLU A 93 4.87 -14.60 0.01
CA GLU A 93 4.15 -13.51 -0.64
C GLU A 93 4.70 -12.13 -0.33
N HIS A 94 5.37 -11.95 0.82
CA HIS A 94 6.07 -10.70 1.17
C HIS A 94 7.09 -10.28 0.09
N THR A 95 7.80 -11.25 -0.46
CA THR A 95 8.77 -11.02 -1.54
C THR A 95 8.07 -10.57 -2.82
N ASN A 96 6.90 -11.14 -3.14
CA ASN A 96 6.11 -10.76 -4.30
C ASN A 96 5.68 -9.29 -4.25
N PHE A 97 5.37 -8.82 -3.06
CA PHE A 97 4.93 -7.45 -2.81
C PHE A 97 6.03 -6.43 -3.10
N ILE A 98 7.22 -6.66 -2.54
CA ILE A 98 8.39 -5.81 -2.78
C ILE A 98 8.78 -5.85 -4.27
N ASN A 99 8.75 -7.04 -4.88
CA ASN A 99 9.04 -7.20 -6.30
C ASN A 99 8.05 -6.42 -7.20
N LYS A 100 6.78 -6.35 -6.83
CA LYS A 100 5.78 -5.53 -7.51
C LYS A 100 6.20 -4.05 -7.57
N TYR A 101 6.63 -3.49 -6.44
CA TYR A 101 7.06 -2.08 -6.41
C TYR A 101 8.32 -1.83 -7.23
N VAL A 102 9.27 -2.75 -7.18
CA VAL A 102 10.47 -2.68 -8.03
C VAL A 102 10.07 -2.74 -9.51
N TYR A 103 9.15 -3.64 -9.87
CA TYR A 103 8.64 -3.76 -11.24
C TYR A 103 7.96 -2.45 -11.70
N PHE A 104 7.03 -1.91 -10.92
CA PHE A 104 6.32 -0.67 -11.25
C PHE A 104 7.27 0.52 -11.38
N LEU A 105 8.21 0.67 -10.45
CA LEU A 105 9.22 1.72 -10.53
C LEU A 105 10.05 1.61 -11.81
N THR A 106 10.50 0.40 -12.17
CA THR A 106 11.33 0.19 -13.36
C THR A 106 10.54 0.38 -14.65
N ASP A 107 9.27 -0.03 -14.69
CA ASP A 107 8.38 0.22 -15.82
C ASP A 107 8.13 1.72 -15.99
N LEU A 108 7.77 2.42 -14.91
CA LEU A 108 7.58 3.86 -14.92
C LEU A 108 8.84 4.60 -15.36
N HIS A 109 10.01 4.22 -14.85
CA HIS A 109 11.28 4.82 -15.24
C HIS A 109 11.60 4.55 -16.72
N SER A 110 11.36 3.32 -17.18
CA SER A 110 11.58 2.91 -18.58
C SER A 110 10.58 3.54 -19.55
N SER A 111 9.38 3.95 -19.09
CA SER A 111 8.36 4.60 -19.91
C SER A 111 8.78 5.98 -20.46
N GLN A 112 9.86 6.56 -19.92
CA GLN A 112 10.45 7.82 -20.43
C GLN A 112 11.07 7.67 -21.82
N LYS A 113 11.04 6.45 -22.39
CA LYS A 113 11.61 6.17 -23.72
C LYS A 113 10.93 6.99 -24.80
N SER A 114 11.72 7.75 -25.56
CA SER A 114 11.35 8.34 -26.85
C SER A 114 12.36 7.89 -27.90
N LYS A 115 12.02 8.00 -29.18
CA LYS A 115 12.93 7.58 -30.28
C LYS A 115 14.29 8.31 -30.28
N LYS A 116 14.47 9.36 -29.45
CA LYS A 116 15.69 10.18 -29.33
C LYS A 116 16.05 10.45 -27.86
N VAL A 117 15.95 9.45 -26.99
CA VAL A 117 16.31 9.63 -25.57
C VAL A 117 17.79 9.87 -25.44
N ILE A 118 18.13 10.98 -24.79
CA ILE A 118 19.48 11.24 -24.29
C ILE A 118 19.47 10.87 -22.80
N TYR A 119 20.21 9.87 -22.38
CA TYR A 119 20.21 9.35 -21.01
C TYR A 119 20.40 10.41 -19.92
N ARG A 120 21.18 11.47 -20.20
CA ARG A 120 21.36 12.59 -19.26
C ARG A 120 20.08 13.41 -19.00
N ASN A 121 19.07 13.24 -19.83
CA ASN A 121 17.79 13.98 -19.74
C ASN A 121 16.70 13.12 -19.07
N LEU A 122 17.04 11.91 -18.61
CA LEU A 122 16.12 11.12 -17.82
C LEU A 122 15.86 11.85 -16.49
N VAL A 123 14.59 11.88 -16.10
CA VAL A 123 14.16 12.47 -14.83
C VAL A 123 14.05 11.40 -13.76
N LYS A 124 14.06 11.81 -12.50
CA LYS A 124 13.91 10.89 -11.36
C LYS A 124 12.53 10.24 -11.36
N THR A 125 12.49 9.07 -10.78
CA THR A 125 11.26 8.30 -10.60
C THR A 125 11.14 7.89 -9.15
N TYR A 126 9.96 8.15 -8.59
CA TYR A 126 9.62 7.83 -7.21
C TYR A 126 8.44 6.86 -7.19
N GLN A 127 8.61 5.76 -6.48
CA GLN A 127 7.54 4.87 -6.06
C GLN A 127 7.28 5.12 -4.58
N ILE A 128 6.14 5.70 -4.26
CA ILE A 128 5.71 5.99 -2.90
C ILE A 128 4.59 5.01 -2.55
N THR A 129 4.76 4.24 -1.49
CA THR A 129 3.75 3.27 -1.07
C THR A 129 3.41 3.44 0.39
N PHE A 130 2.15 3.72 0.68
CA PHE A 130 1.58 3.67 2.01
C PHE A 130 1.03 2.27 2.29
N CYS A 131 1.49 1.65 3.38
CA CYS A 131 1.08 0.29 3.78
C CYS A 131 0.35 0.32 5.12
N MET A 132 -0.81 -0.30 5.20
CA MET A 132 -1.57 -0.38 6.46
C MET A 132 -0.96 -1.32 7.49
N TYR A 133 -0.05 -2.18 7.09
CA TYR A 133 0.61 -3.19 7.93
C TYR A 133 2.13 -3.16 7.76
N ASN A 134 2.81 -3.95 8.60
CA ASN A 134 4.26 -3.97 8.64
C ASN A 134 4.80 -4.95 7.60
N ILE A 135 5.44 -4.43 6.57
CA ILE A 135 6.09 -5.22 5.51
C ILE A 135 7.61 -5.33 5.68
N LEU A 136 8.21 -4.50 6.52
CA LEU A 136 9.64 -4.50 6.83
C LEU A 136 9.84 -4.77 8.34
N PRO A 137 9.72 -6.02 8.80
CA PRO A 137 9.77 -6.33 10.24
C PRO A 137 11.14 -6.06 10.88
N SER A 138 12.19 -5.97 10.07
CA SER A 138 13.57 -5.72 10.52
C SER A 138 13.83 -4.28 11.00
N THR A 139 12.92 -3.35 10.75
CA THR A 139 13.06 -1.94 11.18
C THR A 139 11.85 -1.49 11.99
N ALA A 140 12.11 -0.63 12.99
CA ALA A 140 11.05 0.02 13.77
C ALA A 140 10.59 1.36 13.15
N ASP A 141 11.26 1.83 12.12
CA ASP A 141 10.94 3.09 11.46
C ASP A 141 9.72 2.92 10.56
N PHE A 142 8.80 3.88 10.63
CA PHE A 142 7.60 3.84 9.80
C PHE A 142 7.84 4.31 8.36
N VAL A 143 9.00 4.92 8.08
CA VAL A 143 9.42 5.36 6.75
C VAL A 143 10.74 4.74 6.40
N ASN A 144 10.80 4.08 5.25
CA ASN A 144 12.01 3.49 4.72
C ASN A 144 12.23 3.97 3.28
N ARG A 145 13.40 4.54 3.02
CA ARG A 145 13.79 5.09 1.72
C ARG A 145 14.88 4.22 1.11
N PHE A 146 14.63 3.73 -0.10
CA PHE A 146 15.55 2.87 -0.84
C PHE A 146 16.06 3.60 -2.09
N SER A 147 17.33 3.47 -2.35
CA SER A 147 18.02 3.98 -3.54
C SER A 147 19.15 3.03 -3.94
N LEU A 148 19.68 3.18 -5.13
CA LEU A 148 20.80 2.37 -5.60
C LEU A 148 22.10 2.82 -4.94
N ARG A 149 22.68 1.94 -4.11
CA ARG A 149 23.91 2.17 -3.35
C ARG A 149 24.79 0.95 -3.35
N THR A 150 26.08 1.18 -3.16
CA THR A 150 27.05 0.10 -2.86
C THR A 150 26.84 -0.42 -1.43
N GLU A 151 27.43 -1.56 -1.12
CA GLU A 151 27.48 -2.12 0.25
C GLU A 151 28.02 -1.11 1.28
N ASN A 152 28.96 -0.25 0.87
CA ASN A 152 29.52 0.82 1.70
C ASN A 152 28.72 2.12 1.67
N ASN A 153 27.43 2.06 1.26
CA ASN A 153 26.50 3.17 1.24
C ASN A 153 26.84 4.33 0.28
N LEU A 154 27.73 4.11 -0.71
CA LEU A 154 27.99 5.08 -1.77
C LEU A 154 26.82 5.06 -2.76
N GLN A 155 26.17 6.19 -2.97
CA GLN A 155 25.06 6.32 -3.91
C GLN A 155 25.56 6.23 -5.36
N LEU A 156 24.97 5.31 -6.14
CA LEU A 156 25.26 5.18 -7.57
C LEU A 156 24.54 6.28 -8.36
N THR A 157 23.28 6.48 -8.07
CA THR A 157 22.40 7.45 -8.72
C THR A 157 21.20 7.75 -7.83
N ASP A 158 20.57 8.90 -8.06
CA ASP A 158 19.31 9.31 -7.42
C ASP A 158 18.10 9.20 -8.38
N GLN A 159 18.29 8.54 -9.53
CA GLN A 159 17.26 8.42 -10.57
C GLN A 159 16.09 7.52 -10.16
N ILE A 160 16.31 6.54 -9.28
CA ILE A 160 15.34 5.52 -8.88
C ILE A 160 15.19 5.54 -7.37
N ASN A 161 13.97 5.74 -6.89
CA ASN A 161 13.66 5.88 -5.47
C ASN A 161 12.41 5.11 -5.10
N ILE A 162 12.48 4.26 -4.06
CA ILE A 162 11.32 3.61 -3.44
C ILE A 162 11.18 4.16 -2.02
N ILE A 163 9.97 4.59 -1.66
CA ILE A 163 9.64 5.08 -0.33
C ILE A 163 8.47 4.25 0.20
N ILE A 164 8.72 3.49 1.25
CA ILE A 164 7.73 2.65 1.90
C ILE A 164 7.35 3.29 3.23
N ILE A 165 6.06 3.53 3.43
CA ILE A 165 5.48 4.17 4.62
C ILE A 165 4.55 3.17 5.29
N GLU A 166 4.95 2.66 6.45
CA GLU A 166 4.23 1.63 7.18
C GLU A 166 3.35 2.25 8.27
N LEU A 167 2.09 2.49 7.94
CA LEU A 167 1.11 3.11 8.84
C LEU A 167 0.80 2.28 10.11
N GLY A 168 1.20 1.01 10.11
CA GLY A 168 1.15 0.16 11.31
C GLY A 168 2.18 0.50 12.38
N LYS A 169 3.22 1.30 12.05
CA LYS A 169 4.35 1.63 12.96
C LYS A 169 4.25 3.02 13.60
N LEU A 170 3.08 3.66 13.56
CA LEU A 170 2.89 5.05 14.05
C LEU A 170 2.80 5.20 15.57
N ASN A 171 3.09 4.17 16.36
CA ASN A 171 2.96 4.18 17.82
C ASN A 171 3.75 5.31 18.51
N LYS A 172 4.90 5.70 17.96
CA LYS A 172 5.71 6.82 18.49
C LYS A 172 5.03 8.15 18.19
N ALA A 173 4.52 8.33 16.97
CA ALA A 173 3.83 9.54 16.55
C ALA A 173 2.52 9.76 17.35
N LEU A 174 1.77 8.69 17.62
CA LEU A 174 0.55 8.76 18.44
C LEU A 174 0.76 9.30 19.88
N LYS A 175 1.98 9.21 20.40
CA LYS A 175 2.32 9.68 21.76
C LYS A 175 2.79 11.12 21.81
N LYS A 176 3.02 11.75 20.65
CA LYS A 176 3.48 13.14 20.58
C LYS A 176 2.31 14.13 20.69
N PRO A 177 2.52 15.29 21.31
CA PRO A 177 1.63 16.43 21.13
C PRO A 177 1.50 16.80 19.66
N VAL A 178 0.33 17.31 19.23
CA VAL A 178 0.08 17.64 17.82
C VAL A 178 1.07 18.68 17.27
N GLU A 179 1.51 19.59 18.11
CA GLU A 179 2.45 20.66 17.80
C GLU A 179 3.85 20.12 17.47
N GLU A 180 4.23 18.98 18.04
CA GLU A 180 5.52 18.32 17.82
C GLU A 180 5.51 17.35 16.65
N LEU A 181 4.33 17.06 16.09
CA LEU A 181 4.21 16.20 14.92
C LEU A 181 4.76 16.89 13.68
N THR A 182 5.63 16.20 12.95
CA THR A 182 6.03 16.63 11.61
C THR A 182 4.86 16.61 10.63
N SER A 183 4.94 17.33 9.53
CA SER A 183 3.92 17.26 8.46
C SER A 183 3.73 15.84 7.95
N PHE A 184 4.78 15.05 7.89
CA PHE A 184 4.72 13.65 7.48
C PHE A 184 3.96 12.78 8.49
N GLU A 185 4.24 12.94 9.77
CA GLU A 185 3.51 12.22 10.83
C GLU A 185 2.02 12.62 10.85
N LYS A 186 1.72 13.90 10.65
CA LYS A 186 0.33 14.39 10.54
C LYS A 186 -0.43 13.73 9.38
N TRP A 187 0.16 13.66 8.19
CA TRP A 187 -0.42 12.95 7.06
C TRP A 187 -0.61 11.47 7.32
N SER A 188 0.42 10.81 7.86
CA SER A 188 0.37 9.38 8.16
C SER A 188 -0.71 9.04 9.18
N LEU A 189 -0.86 9.88 10.24
CA LEU A 189 -1.91 9.74 11.23
C LEU A 189 -3.31 9.99 10.64
N PHE A 190 -3.46 11.01 9.78
CA PHE A 190 -4.72 11.28 9.09
C PHE A 190 -5.13 10.09 8.22
N LEU A 191 -4.24 9.61 7.34
CA LEU A 191 -4.52 8.47 6.48
C LEU A 191 -4.88 7.20 7.27
N ARG A 192 -4.21 6.99 8.40
CA ARG A 192 -4.41 5.78 9.22
C ARG A 192 -5.70 5.82 10.05
N TYR A 193 -6.03 6.99 10.63
CA TYR A 193 -6.99 7.08 11.72
C TYR A 193 -8.20 7.98 11.46
N ALA A 194 -8.34 8.64 10.31
CA ALA A 194 -9.46 9.55 10.05
C ALA A 194 -10.83 8.87 10.13
N GLN A 195 -10.93 7.58 9.86
CA GLN A 195 -12.14 6.78 10.00
C GLN A 195 -12.47 6.40 11.46
N GLU A 196 -11.46 6.38 12.35
CA GLU A 196 -11.62 5.81 13.69
C GLU A 196 -12.24 6.82 14.66
N PRO A 197 -13.45 6.57 15.22
CA PRO A 197 -14.10 7.51 16.13
C PRO A 197 -13.27 7.82 17.38
N MET A 198 -12.53 6.85 17.92
CA MET A 198 -11.68 7.03 19.11
C MET A 198 -10.52 8.01 18.88
N GLN A 199 -10.05 8.14 17.64
CA GLN A 199 -8.96 9.05 17.26
C GLN A 199 -9.46 10.38 16.68
N ARG A 200 -10.78 10.57 16.59
CA ARG A 200 -11.42 11.73 15.96
C ARG A 200 -10.95 13.07 16.54
N LYS A 201 -10.74 13.13 17.85
CA LYS A 201 -10.22 14.33 18.50
C LYS A 201 -8.83 14.69 18.01
N LEU A 202 -7.91 13.72 18.03
CA LEU A 202 -6.53 13.88 17.53
C LEU A 202 -6.55 14.33 16.07
N ILE A 203 -7.32 13.65 15.23
CA ILE A 203 -7.42 13.99 13.78
C ILE A 203 -7.95 15.40 13.59
N ASN A 204 -8.98 15.81 14.33
CA ASN A 204 -9.50 17.17 14.26
C ASN A 204 -8.52 18.24 14.74
N ASP A 205 -7.64 17.92 15.67
CA ASP A 205 -6.57 18.82 16.10
C ASP A 205 -5.46 18.91 15.04
N ILE A 206 -5.13 17.81 14.37
CA ILE A 206 -4.23 17.81 13.20
C ILE A 206 -4.80 18.65 12.04
N ILE A 207 -6.10 18.51 11.74
CA ILE A 207 -6.81 19.29 10.71
C ILE A 207 -6.70 20.79 10.94
N LYS A 208 -6.74 21.23 12.20
CA LYS A 208 -6.58 22.66 12.53
C LYS A 208 -5.16 23.19 12.28
N CYS A 209 -4.17 22.32 12.40
CA CYS A 209 -2.75 22.68 12.30
C CYS A 209 -2.20 22.67 10.88
N LYS A 210 -2.91 22.07 9.91
CA LYS A 210 -2.44 21.93 8.53
C LYS A 210 -3.60 22.07 7.54
N GLU A 211 -3.54 23.12 6.73
CA GLU A 211 -4.62 23.51 5.81
C GLU A 211 -4.93 22.40 4.80
N GLU A 212 -3.89 21.77 4.22
CA GLU A 212 -4.02 20.73 3.20
C GLU A 212 -4.71 19.48 3.75
N ILE A 213 -4.45 19.13 5.03
CA ILE A 213 -5.17 18.04 5.71
C ILE A 213 -6.63 18.44 5.95
N GLY A 214 -6.88 19.73 6.24
CA GLY A 214 -8.23 20.26 6.34
C GLY A 214 -9.02 20.16 5.04
N MET A 215 -8.36 20.43 3.89
CA MET A 215 -8.94 20.24 2.56
C MET A 215 -9.21 18.75 2.29
N ALA A 216 -8.26 17.88 2.57
CA ALA A 216 -8.44 16.43 2.42
C ALA A 216 -9.58 15.91 3.29
N ALA A 217 -9.74 16.41 4.51
CA ALA A 217 -10.85 16.04 5.40
C ALA A 217 -12.21 16.46 4.85
N ALA A 218 -12.31 17.64 4.24
CA ALA A 218 -13.53 18.12 3.61
C ALA A 218 -13.94 17.23 2.42
N LEU A 219 -12.98 16.93 1.53
CA LEU A 219 -13.19 16.02 0.40
C LEU A 219 -13.54 14.59 0.87
N LEU A 220 -12.85 14.09 1.88
CA LEU A 220 -13.13 12.77 2.44
C LEU A 220 -14.54 12.70 3.04
N GLN A 221 -15.02 13.77 3.65
CA GLN A 221 -16.39 13.85 4.16
C GLN A 221 -17.41 13.82 3.02
N GLU A 222 -17.17 14.54 1.94
CA GLU A 222 -18.01 14.54 0.73
C GLU A 222 -18.05 13.12 0.11
N ILE A 223 -16.89 12.51 -0.14
CA ILE A 223 -16.77 11.13 -0.65
C ILE A 223 -17.49 10.16 0.28
N SER A 224 -17.42 10.36 1.59
CA SER A 224 -18.08 9.50 2.58
C SER A 224 -19.61 9.63 2.59
N GLN A 225 -20.17 10.70 2.04
CA GLN A 225 -21.61 10.89 1.88
C GLN A 225 -22.15 10.32 0.57
N ASP A 226 -21.28 10.00 -0.39
CA ASP A 226 -21.66 9.42 -1.67
C ASP A 226 -22.12 7.96 -1.48
N GLU A 227 -23.41 7.71 -1.76
CA GLU A 227 -24.01 6.37 -1.64
C GLU A 227 -23.41 5.36 -2.61
N HIS A 228 -22.97 5.78 -3.80
CA HIS A 228 -22.33 4.91 -4.77
C HIS A 228 -20.95 4.44 -4.29
N GLU A 229 -20.14 5.37 -3.75
CA GLU A 229 -18.84 5.00 -3.18
C GLU A 229 -19.00 4.08 -1.97
N ARG A 230 -19.97 4.35 -1.10
CA ARG A 230 -20.31 3.46 0.03
C ARG A 230 -20.74 2.06 -0.44
N ALA A 231 -21.58 1.99 -1.48
CA ALA A 231 -22.04 0.72 -2.03
C ALA A 231 -20.87 -0.08 -2.65
N ARG A 232 -20.00 0.59 -3.39
CA ARG A 232 -18.80 -0.04 -4.00
C ARG A 232 -17.85 -0.61 -2.95
N ILE A 233 -17.57 0.14 -1.89
CA ILE A 233 -16.72 -0.36 -0.80
C ILE A 233 -17.35 -1.54 -0.09
N ARG A 234 -18.67 -1.52 0.16
CA ARG A 234 -19.38 -2.66 0.76
C ARG A 234 -19.26 -3.90 -0.13
N SER A 235 -19.53 -3.76 -1.43
CA SER A 235 -19.43 -4.87 -2.38
C SER A 235 -18.02 -5.45 -2.43
N ARG A 236 -17.00 -4.60 -2.45
CA ARG A 236 -15.60 -5.03 -2.41
C ARG A 236 -15.25 -5.78 -1.14
N LYS A 237 -15.63 -5.25 0.02
CA LYS A 237 -15.42 -5.96 1.31
C LYS A 237 -16.08 -7.33 1.34
N MET A 238 -17.30 -7.45 0.81
CA MET A 238 -17.98 -8.74 0.69
C MET A 238 -17.19 -9.69 -0.24
N TYR A 239 -16.78 -9.21 -1.39
CA TYR A 239 -15.96 -10.00 -2.32
C TYR A 239 -14.64 -10.48 -1.68
N GLU A 240 -13.92 -9.60 -0.99
CA GLU A 240 -12.68 -9.94 -0.28
C GLU A 240 -12.94 -11.00 0.82
N MET A 241 -14.03 -10.89 1.57
CA MET A 241 -14.43 -11.89 2.56
C MET A 241 -14.74 -13.25 1.91
N ASP A 242 -15.42 -13.24 0.76
CA ASP A 242 -15.73 -14.46 0.01
C ASP A 242 -14.44 -15.12 -0.52
N GLN A 243 -13.51 -14.34 -1.08
CA GLN A 243 -12.20 -14.83 -1.54
C GLN A 243 -11.40 -15.43 -0.39
N TYR A 244 -11.33 -14.74 0.76
CA TYR A 244 -10.66 -15.25 1.95
C TYR A 244 -11.27 -16.57 2.44
N SER A 245 -12.60 -16.64 2.51
CA SER A 245 -13.32 -17.85 2.90
C SER A 245 -13.05 -19.02 1.95
N ASN A 246 -13.05 -18.75 0.65
CA ASN A 246 -12.79 -19.75 -0.39
C ASN A 246 -11.34 -20.25 -0.33
N LEU A 247 -10.37 -19.35 -0.15
CA LEU A 247 -8.95 -19.70 0.00
C LEU A 247 -8.73 -20.58 1.22
N HIS A 248 -9.23 -20.15 2.38
CA HIS A 248 -9.13 -20.91 3.63
C HIS A 248 -9.77 -22.31 3.54
N THR A 249 -10.94 -22.38 2.89
CA THR A 249 -11.62 -23.67 2.64
C THR A 249 -10.77 -24.57 1.73
N SER A 250 -10.11 -23.98 0.74
CA SER A 250 -9.23 -24.72 -0.19
C SER A 250 -7.98 -25.24 0.51
N GLU A 251 -7.39 -24.44 1.40
CA GLU A 251 -6.26 -24.86 2.26
C GLU A 251 -6.64 -26.04 3.16
N LEU A 252 -7.74 -25.94 3.88
CA LEU A 252 -8.22 -27.02 4.73
C LEU A 252 -8.49 -28.32 3.94
N ARG A 253 -9.06 -28.20 2.75
CA ARG A 253 -9.26 -29.33 1.84
C ARG A 253 -7.93 -29.91 1.32
N GLY A 254 -6.96 -29.02 1.02
CA GLY A 254 -5.62 -29.42 0.61
C GLY A 254 -4.90 -30.19 1.71
N GLU A 255 -4.92 -29.68 2.94
CA GLU A 255 -4.35 -30.36 4.11
C GLU A 255 -4.99 -31.72 4.38
N ALA A 256 -6.34 -31.80 4.34
CA ALA A 256 -7.06 -33.04 4.54
C ALA A 256 -6.66 -34.10 3.50
N LYS A 257 -6.62 -33.70 2.21
CA LYS A 257 -6.17 -34.57 1.13
C LYS A 257 -4.69 -34.96 1.25
N GLY A 258 -3.83 -34.02 1.67
CA GLY A 258 -2.41 -34.29 1.93
C GLY A 258 -2.22 -35.34 3.04
N ARG A 259 -2.95 -35.20 4.16
CA ARG A 259 -2.93 -36.16 5.27
C ARG A 259 -3.44 -37.54 4.84
N GLU A 260 -4.51 -37.59 4.06
CA GLU A 260 -5.07 -38.85 3.54
C GLU A 260 -4.10 -39.56 2.59
N LYS A 261 -3.50 -38.81 1.65
CA LYS A 261 -2.45 -39.36 0.75
C LYS A 261 -1.25 -39.87 1.55
N GLY A 262 -0.71 -39.07 2.47
CA GLY A 262 0.43 -39.49 3.32
C GLY A 262 0.14 -40.74 4.13
N ARG A 263 -1.08 -40.85 4.71
CA ARG A 263 -1.52 -42.09 5.35
C ARG A 263 -1.56 -43.28 4.41
N GLY A 264 -2.10 -43.08 3.21
CA GLY A 264 -2.17 -44.14 2.20
C GLY A 264 -0.78 -44.60 1.72
N GLU A 265 0.18 -43.69 1.61
CA GLU A 265 1.57 -44.03 1.27
C GLU A 265 2.25 -44.82 2.37
N ILE A 266 2.09 -44.41 3.63
CA ILE A 266 2.63 -45.14 4.80
C ILE A 266 2.06 -46.56 4.85
N ILE A 267 0.75 -46.70 4.67
CA ILE A 267 0.08 -48.05 4.70
C ILE A 267 0.65 -48.93 3.59
N LYS A 268 0.81 -48.41 2.36
CA LYS A 268 1.38 -49.16 1.26
C LYS A 268 2.83 -49.60 1.50
N LEU A 269 3.63 -48.80 2.19
CA LEU A 269 5.01 -49.16 2.55
C LEU A 269 5.03 -50.23 3.63
N LEU A 270 4.13 -50.17 4.62
CA LEU A 270 3.95 -51.20 5.63
C LEU A 270 3.51 -52.54 5.02
N GLU A 271 2.57 -52.51 4.05
CA GLU A 271 2.11 -53.71 3.33
C GLU A 271 3.23 -54.36 2.49
N LYS A 272 4.19 -53.56 2.04
CA LYS A 272 5.40 -54.03 1.36
C LYS A 272 6.47 -54.60 2.30
N GLY A 273 6.24 -54.56 3.61
CA GLY A 273 7.14 -55.14 4.61
C GLY A 273 8.21 -54.21 5.17
N TYR A 274 8.16 -52.90 4.84
CA TYR A 274 9.10 -51.93 5.39
C TYR A 274 8.79 -51.64 6.86
N SER A 275 9.82 -51.56 7.70
CA SER A 275 9.68 -51.15 9.12
C SER A 275 9.40 -49.65 9.22
N LEU A 276 8.85 -49.26 10.39
CA LEU A 276 8.60 -47.82 10.67
C LEU A 276 9.86 -46.97 10.63
N GLU A 277 11.01 -47.51 10.99
CA GLU A 277 12.31 -46.82 10.95
C GLU A 277 12.75 -46.58 9.49
N GLU A 278 12.60 -47.56 8.62
CA GLU A 278 12.89 -47.45 7.21
C GLU A 278 11.97 -46.46 6.52
N ILE A 279 10.67 -46.48 6.86
CA ILE A 279 9.68 -45.52 6.32
C ILE A 279 10.01 -44.08 6.76
N LYS A 280 10.36 -43.87 8.03
CA LYS A 280 10.79 -42.55 8.51
C LYS A 280 11.99 -42.02 7.72
N LYS A 281 13.00 -42.87 7.49
CA LYS A 281 14.19 -42.53 6.75
C LYS A 281 13.90 -42.22 5.28
N MET A 282 12.98 -42.96 4.65
CA MET A 282 12.54 -42.72 3.25
C MET A 282 11.77 -41.44 3.07
N LEU A 283 10.97 -41.04 4.07
CA LEU A 283 10.14 -39.86 4.01
C LEU A 283 10.82 -38.62 4.63
N GLU A 284 12.09 -38.71 5.06
CA GLU A 284 12.85 -37.63 5.73
C GLU A 284 12.10 -37.03 6.93
N ILE A 285 11.29 -37.85 7.62
CA ILE A 285 10.52 -37.42 8.81
C ILE A 285 11.43 -37.59 10.03
N ASN A 286 11.82 -36.48 10.66
CA ASN A 286 12.57 -36.45 11.93
C ASN A 286 11.67 -36.78 13.12
#